data_d2111a97b7b99ce7b34ad208e1ab5eeb
#
_entry.id   d2111a97b7b99ce7b34ad208e1ab5eeb
#
_cell.length_a   1.000
_cell.length_b   1.000
_cell.length_c   1.000
_cell.angle_alpha   90.00
_cell.angle_beta   90.00
_cell.angle_gamma   90.00
#
_symmetry.space_group_name_H-M   'P 1'
#
loop_
_entity.id
_entity.type
_entity.pdbx_description
1 polymer ?
#
loop_
_entity_poly.entity_id
_entity_poly.type
_entity_poly.pdbx_seq_one_letter_code
_entity_poly.pdbx_strand_id
1 'polypeptide(L)'
;MSNVRRVYVEKKPDFAVKAKELKHEIKHYLGITTVEAVRVLIRYDVENISEETYKKALYTVFSEPPVDDIYEETFDYGDAKVFTVEFLPGQFDQRADSAVQCVQFLDENAQPIIRSATTYVIEGTISDEEFDAIKHHCINPVDSRETGLQKPETLVTVFPEPEDVKIFDGFKEMPEAELKELYDSLNLAMTFKDFQHIQHYFKEEEKRDPSMTEIRVLDTYLSLIHISEPTRHSL
;
A
#
# COMPACT_ATOMS: atom_id res chain seq x y z
N MET A 1 -20.99 18.36 -0.32
CA MET A 1 -20.78 17.70 0.97
C MET A 1 -20.24 16.32 0.66
N SER A 2 -19.17 15.91 1.28
CA SER A 2 -18.58 14.58 1.07
C SER A 2 -19.60 13.50 1.44
N ASN A 3 -19.75 12.48 0.58
CA ASN A 3 -20.56 11.30 0.88
C ASN A 3 -19.78 10.28 1.72
N VAL A 4 -18.52 10.57 2.04
CA VAL A 4 -17.65 9.72 2.85
C VAL A 4 -17.92 9.98 4.31
N ARG A 5 -18.11 8.93 5.08
CA ARG A 5 -18.18 8.93 6.54
C ARG A 5 -16.86 8.42 7.08
N ARG A 6 -16.41 8.98 8.16
CA ARG A 6 -15.16 8.58 8.81
C ARG A 6 -15.41 8.12 10.23
N VAL A 7 -14.81 7.00 10.60
CA VAL A 7 -14.79 6.52 11.97
C VAL A 7 -13.35 6.15 12.37
N TYR A 8 -12.99 6.56 13.57
CA TYR A 8 -11.76 6.16 14.23
C TYR A 8 -12.10 5.21 15.36
N VAL A 9 -11.35 4.15 15.48
CA VAL A 9 -11.51 3.10 16.48
C VAL A 9 -10.22 2.95 17.25
N GLU A 10 -10.27 3.12 18.55
CA GLU A 10 -9.14 3.05 19.46
C GLU A 10 -9.34 1.94 20.47
N LYS A 11 -8.35 1.12 20.72
CA LYS A 11 -8.40 0.15 21.82
C LYS A 11 -8.33 0.88 23.16
N LYS A 12 -9.24 0.54 24.07
CA LYS A 12 -9.21 1.03 25.46
C LYS A 12 -7.84 0.73 26.11
N PRO A 13 -7.39 1.52 27.09
CA PRO A 13 -6.03 1.46 27.61
C PRO A 13 -5.53 0.05 28.01
N ASP A 14 -6.40 -0.78 28.55
CA ASP A 14 -6.01 -2.15 28.96
C ASP A 14 -5.72 -3.06 27.77
N PHE A 15 -6.35 -2.81 26.63
CA PHE A 15 -6.27 -3.58 25.39
C PHE A 15 -5.37 -2.95 24.32
N ALA A 16 -4.81 -1.77 24.58
CA ALA A 16 -4.00 -0.99 23.64
C ALA A 16 -2.55 -1.55 23.50
N VAL A 17 -2.41 -2.82 23.13
CA VAL A 17 -1.12 -3.51 23.03
C VAL A 17 -0.21 -2.82 22.02
N LYS A 18 -0.70 -2.56 20.80
CA LYS A 18 0.10 -1.88 19.75
C LYS A 18 0.63 -0.51 20.17
N ALA A 19 -0.18 0.27 20.89
CA ALA A 19 0.26 1.58 21.38
C ALA A 19 1.36 1.45 22.44
N LYS A 20 1.24 0.45 23.33
CA LYS A 20 2.26 0.16 24.35
C LYS A 20 3.57 -0.35 23.75
N GLU A 21 3.48 -1.24 22.77
CA GLU A 21 4.62 -1.75 22.01
C GLU A 21 5.34 -0.64 21.26
N LEU A 22 4.60 0.16 20.49
CA LEU A 22 5.19 1.28 19.75
C LEU A 22 5.84 2.31 20.68
N LYS A 23 5.21 2.63 21.82
CA LYS A 23 5.84 3.49 22.85
C LYS A 23 7.16 2.91 23.36
N HIS A 24 7.20 1.59 23.57
CA HIS A 24 8.42 0.90 24.00
C HIS A 24 9.50 0.97 22.91
N GLU A 25 9.14 0.70 21.67
CA GLU A 25 10.07 0.77 20.53
C GLU A 25 10.64 2.17 20.32
N ILE A 26 9.80 3.21 20.38
CA ILE A 26 10.23 4.61 20.29
C ILE A 26 11.25 4.94 21.37
N LYS A 27 11.02 4.50 22.61
CA LYS A 27 11.92 4.79 23.73
C LYS A 27 13.21 4.00 23.71
N HIS A 28 13.13 2.72 23.39
CA HIS A 28 14.27 1.80 23.56
C HIS A 28 15.04 1.53 22.27
N TYR A 29 14.36 1.55 21.14
CA TYR A 29 14.99 1.32 19.84
C TYR A 29 15.40 2.62 19.16
N LEU A 30 14.49 3.64 19.13
CA LEU A 30 14.81 4.95 18.55
C LEU A 30 15.51 5.88 19.55
N GLY A 31 15.51 5.57 20.84
CA GLY A 31 16.16 6.37 21.89
C GLY A 31 15.42 7.67 22.24
N ILE A 32 14.17 7.85 21.77
CA ILE A 32 13.37 9.06 22.01
C ILE A 32 12.65 8.93 23.34
N THR A 33 13.26 9.40 24.41
CA THR A 33 12.76 9.23 25.79
C THR A 33 11.67 10.23 26.17
N THR A 34 11.51 11.32 25.43
CA THR A 34 10.57 12.43 25.66
C THR A 34 9.12 12.08 25.33
N VAL A 35 8.87 10.91 24.71
CA VAL A 35 7.51 10.41 24.43
C VAL A 35 6.79 10.06 25.73
N GLU A 36 5.67 10.73 26.01
CA GLU A 36 4.85 10.55 27.22
C GLU A 36 3.75 9.50 27.00
N ALA A 37 3.01 9.62 25.88
CA ALA A 37 1.99 8.65 25.49
C ALA A 37 1.98 8.41 23.98
N VAL A 38 1.47 7.25 23.61
CA VAL A 38 1.20 6.87 22.21
C VAL A 38 -0.21 6.32 22.14
N ARG A 39 -0.97 6.77 21.15
CA ARG A 39 -2.27 6.22 20.82
C ARG A 39 -2.24 5.70 19.39
N VAL A 40 -2.94 4.61 19.13
CA VAL A 40 -3.05 4.01 17.80
C VAL A 40 -4.53 3.78 17.50
N LEU A 41 -5.01 4.50 16.49
CA LEU A 41 -6.40 4.43 16.06
C LEU A 41 -6.48 3.81 14.67
N ILE A 42 -7.42 2.92 14.48
CA ILE A 42 -7.78 2.46 13.13
C ILE A 42 -8.80 3.43 12.56
N ARG A 43 -8.50 4.01 11.42
CA ARG A 43 -9.42 4.86 10.66
C ARG A 43 -10.11 4.02 9.59
N TYR A 44 -11.42 4.14 9.50
CA TYR A 44 -12.20 3.68 8.36
C TYR A 44 -12.83 4.87 7.68
N ASP A 45 -12.64 4.97 6.38
CA ASP A 45 -13.40 5.86 5.50
C ASP A 45 -14.39 4.99 4.72
N VAL A 46 -15.68 5.36 4.79
CA VAL A 46 -16.80 4.55 4.30
C VAL A 46 -17.68 5.38 3.39
N GLU A 47 -17.92 4.93 2.17
CA GLU A 47 -18.80 5.53 1.19
C GLU A 47 -19.82 4.52 0.69
N ASN A 48 -20.93 5.00 0.15
CA ASN A 48 -22.00 4.18 -0.43
C ASN A 48 -22.64 3.19 0.56
N ILE A 49 -23.00 3.70 1.74
CA ILE A 49 -23.69 2.94 2.79
C ILE A 49 -24.92 3.70 3.28
N SER A 50 -26.02 3.00 3.56
CA SER A 50 -27.21 3.63 4.16
C SER A 50 -26.94 4.08 5.59
N GLU A 51 -27.67 5.09 6.07
CA GLU A 51 -27.59 5.57 7.46
C GLU A 51 -27.88 4.46 8.47
N GLU A 52 -28.87 3.62 8.17
CA GLU A 52 -29.27 2.52 9.05
C GLU A 52 -28.18 1.46 9.14
N THR A 53 -27.65 1.03 7.97
CA THR A 53 -26.59 0.02 7.89
C THR A 53 -25.31 0.53 8.54
N TYR A 54 -24.96 1.81 8.31
CA TYR A 54 -23.78 2.43 8.93
C TYR A 54 -23.87 2.42 10.45
N LYS A 55 -25.01 2.84 11.04
CA LYS A 55 -25.21 2.85 12.50
C LYS A 55 -25.08 1.45 13.12
N LYS A 56 -25.57 0.42 12.42
CA LYS A 56 -25.39 -0.96 12.86
C LYS A 56 -23.92 -1.37 12.78
N ALA A 57 -23.25 -1.01 11.66
CA ALA A 57 -21.86 -1.38 11.41
C ALA A 57 -20.87 -0.75 12.40
N LEU A 58 -21.18 0.44 12.95
CA LEU A 58 -20.32 1.09 13.94
C LEU A 58 -19.93 0.16 15.09
N TYR A 59 -20.89 -0.60 15.60
CA TYR A 59 -20.74 -1.42 16.81
C TYR A 59 -20.67 -2.93 16.54
N THR A 60 -20.71 -3.36 15.29
CA THR A 60 -20.69 -4.78 14.91
C THR A 60 -19.63 -5.13 13.87
N VAL A 61 -19.18 -4.14 13.10
CA VAL A 61 -18.18 -4.32 12.04
C VAL A 61 -16.90 -3.54 12.34
N PHE A 62 -17.05 -2.23 12.61
CA PHE A 62 -15.88 -1.36 12.78
C PHE A 62 -15.26 -1.47 14.17
N SER A 63 -16.04 -1.81 15.20
CA SER A 63 -15.56 -1.87 16.58
C SER A 63 -16.16 -3.01 17.39
N GLU A 64 -15.50 -3.28 18.50
CA GLU A 64 -15.93 -4.19 19.58
C GLU A 64 -16.16 -3.35 20.85
N PRO A 65 -17.40 -2.93 21.18
CA PRO A 65 -17.70 -1.99 22.26
C PRO A 65 -17.08 -2.32 23.64
N PRO A 66 -16.90 -3.58 24.04
CA PRO A 66 -16.25 -3.89 25.30
C PRO A 66 -14.78 -3.45 25.39
N VAL A 67 -14.07 -3.41 24.26
CA VAL A 67 -12.61 -3.20 24.19
C VAL A 67 -12.21 -1.99 23.35
N ASP A 68 -13.16 -1.35 22.65
CA ASP A 68 -12.93 -0.22 21.76
C ASP A 68 -13.68 1.04 22.21
N ASP A 69 -13.09 2.18 21.92
CA ASP A 69 -13.71 3.50 21.88
C ASP A 69 -13.83 3.95 20.42
N ILE A 70 -14.94 4.64 20.09
CA ILE A 70 -15.25 5.08 18.73
C ILE A 70 -15.35 6.60 18.71
N TYR A 71 -14.80 7.18 17.63
CA TYR A 71 -14.93 8.61 17.34
C TYR A 71 -15.39 8.77 15.90
N GLU A 72 -16.54 9.43 15.71
CA GLU A 72 -17.06 9.73 14.38
C GLU A 72 -16.51 11.07 13.87
N GLU A 73 -16.08 11.10 12.63
CA GLU A 73 -15.57 12.25 11.88
C GLU A 73 -14.25 12.81 12.41
N THR A 74 -14.12 13.06 13.70
CA THR A 74 -12.96 13.66 14.35
C THR A 74 -12.73 13.06 15.73
N PHE A 75 -11.52 13.16 16.23
CA PHE A 75 -11.17 12.82 17.61
C PHE A 75 -10.24 13.89 18.19
N ASP A 76 -10.22 13.98 19.51
CA ASP A 76 -9.36 14.95 20.20
C ASP A 76 -7.94 14.37 20.34
N TYR A 77 -6.93 15.15 19.93
CA TYR A 77 -5.51 14.83 20.07
C TYR A 77 -4.71 15.98 20.69
N GLY A 78 -5.38 17.08 21.12
CA GLY A 78 -4.72 18.24 21.78
C GLY A 78 -3.55 18.78 20.98
N ASP A 79 -2.41 18.95 21.65
CA ASP A 79 -1.15 19.42 21.04
C ASP A 79 -0.24 18.27 20.56
N ALA A 80 -0.73 17.03 20.54
CA ALA A 80 0.04 15.87 20.12
C ALA A 80 0.39 15.91 18.63
N LYS A 81 1.53 15.35 18.25
CA LYS A 81 1.89 15.14 16.85
C LYS A 81 1.13 13.93 16.31
N VAL A 82 0.52 14.10 15.13
CA VAL A 82 -0.35 13.08 14.52
C VAL A 82 0.09 12.82 13.09
N PHE A 83 0.15 11.55 12.71
CA PHE A 83 0.26 11.13 11.32
C PHE A 83 -0.60 9.89 11.06
N THR A 84 -0.95 9.68 9.81
CA THR A 84 -1.77 8.55 9.40
C THR A 84 -1.09 7.79 8.27
N VAL A 85 -1.14 6.48 8.33
CA VAL A 85 -0.55 5.57 7.35
C VAL A 85 -1.65 4.80 6.65
N GLU A 86 -1.66 4.82 5.32
CA GLU A 86 -2.57 4.06 4.47
C GLU A 86 -1.78 3.17 3.51
N PHE A 87 -2.41 2.13 2.98
CA PHE A 87 -1.80 1.32 1.92
C PHE A 87 -1.64 2.11 0.63
N LEU A 88 -0.59 1.80 -0.13
CA LEU A 88 -0.39 2.33 -1.48
C LEU A 88 -1.52 1.86 -2.42
N PRO A 89 -1.87 2.67 -3.43
CA PRO A 89 -2.80 2.23 -4.47
C PRO A 89 -2.33 0.92 -5.12
N GLY A 90 -3.24 -0.05 -5.20
CA GLY A 90 -2.94 -1.39 -5.73
C GLY A 90 -2.53 -2.41 -4.67
N GLN A 91 -2.24 -2.00 -3.45
CA GLN A 91 -2.05 -2.93 -2.33
C GLN A 91 -3.40 -3.42 -1.80
N PHE A 92 -3.43 -4.67 -1.34
CA PHE A 92 -4.64 -5.27 -0.80
C PHE A 92 -4.85 -4.86 0.66
N ASP A 93 -5.92 -4.12 0.90
CA ASP A 93 -6.37 -3.72 2.24
C ASP A 93 -7.29 -4.80 2.82
N GLN A 94 -6.69 -5.80 3.49
CA GLN A 94 -7.43 -6.91 4.08
C GLN A 94 -8.47 -6.46 5.11
N ARG A 95 -8.17 -5.41 5.87
CA ARG A 95 -9.09 -4.87 6.89
C ARG A 95 -10.31 -4.24 6.25
N ALA A 96 -10.11 -3.43 5.22
CA ALA A 96 -11.21 -2.82 4.46
C ALA A 96 -12.05 -3.88 3.75
N ASP A 97 -11.43 -4.87 3.11
CA ASP A 97 -12.12 -5.99 2.44
C ASP A 97 -12.99 -6.78 3.43
N SER A 98 -12.44 -7.15 4.59
CA SER A 98 -13.20 -7.82 5.64
C SER A 98 -14.37 -6.96 6.14
N ALA A 99 -14.19 -5.64 6.28
CA ALA A 99 -15.25 -4.74 6.69
C ALA A 99 -16.36 -4.65 5.62
N VAL A 100 -16.01 -4.61 4.32
CA VAL A 100 -16.99 -4.67 3.22
C VAL A 100 -17.84 -5.94 3.32
N GLN A 101 -17.21 -7.11 3.47
CA GLN A 101 -17.91 -8.38 3.59
C GLN A 101 -18.84 -8.41 4.82
N CYS A 102 -18.36 -7.93 5.96
CA CYS A 102 -19.19 -7.85 7.18
C CYS A 102 -20.38 -6.89 7.04
N VAL A 103 -20.22 -5.76 6.34
CA VAL A 103 -21.33 -4.85 6.03
C VAL A 103 -22.36 -5.54 5.12
N GLN A 104 -21.91 -6.33 4.14
CA GLN A 104 -22.79 -7.09 3.26
C GLN A 104 -23.58 -8.20 3.99
N PHE A 105 -23.07 -8.72 5.10
CA PHE A 105 -23.88 -9.60 5.98
C PHE A 105 -24.98 -8.85 6.74
N LEU A 106 -24.83 -7.55 6.98
CA LEU A 106 -25.86 -6.72 7.59
C LEU A 106 -26.93 -6.27 6.57
N ASP A 107 -26.52 -6.09 5.32
CA ASP A 107 -27.35 -5.64 4.22
C ASP A 107 -26.80 -6.21 2.90
N GLU A 108 -27.44 -7.29 2.39
CA GLU A 108 -27.02 -8.01 1.20
C GLU A 108 -26.99 -7.14 -0.08
N ASN A 109 -27.74 -6.04 -0.11
CA ASN A 109 -27.80 -5.12 -1.24
C ASN A 109 -26.77 -3.98 -1.12
N ALA A 110 -26.08 -3.87 0.00
CA ALA A 110 -25.06 -2.84 0.19
C ALA A 110 -23.82 -3.13 -0.66
N GLN A 111 -23.30 -2.09 -1.28
CA GLN A 111 -22.02 -2.12 -1.99
C GLN A 111 -21.13 -1.00 -1.46
N PRO A 112 -20.73 -1.06 -0.18
CA PRO A 112 -19.90 -0.02 0.41
C PRO A 112 -18.52 0.00 -0.20
N ILE A 113 -17.95 1.20 -0.30
CA ILE A 113 -16.53 1.37 -0.57
C ILE A 113 -15.88 1.73 0.76
N ILE A 114 -14.94 0.92 1.22
CA ILE A 114 -14.25 1.11 2.50
C ILE A 114 -12.75 1.17 2.25
N ARG A 115 -12.08 2.08 2.95
CA ARG A 115 -10.62 2.14 3.05
C ARG A 115 -10.23 2.19 4.50
N SER A 116 -9.15 1.51 4.86
CA SER A 116 -8.60 1.59 6.20
C SER A 116 -7.26 2.32 6.22
N ALA A 117 -6.98 2.93 7.36
CA ALA A 117 -5.69 3.53 7.64
C ALA A 117 -5.40 3.42 9.14
N THR A 118 -4.14 3.52 9.52
CA THR A 118 -3.73 3.56 10.93
C THR A 118 -3.27 4.97 11.27
N THR A 119 -3.89 5.57 12.27
CA THR A 119 -3.55 6.90 12.79
C THR A 119 -2.77 6.76 14.08
N TYR A 120 -1.62 7.40 14.13
CA TYR A 120 -0.72 7.44 15.28
C TYR A 120 -0.75 8.82 15.91
N VAL A 121 -0.92 8.86 17.21
CA VAL A 121 -0.89 10.09 18.02
C VAL A 121 0.25 9.96 19.00
N ILE A 122 1.18 10.90 18.96
CA ILE A 122 2.39 10.88 19.76
C ILE A 122 2.41 12.10 20.68
N GLU A 123 2.27 11.86 21.97
CA GLU A 123 2.29 12.87 23.01
C GLU A 123 3.69 13.00 23.62
N GLY A 124 4.11 14.21 23.91
CA GLY A 124 5.40 14.53 24.52
C GLY A 124 6.11 15.70 23.84
N THR A 125 7.26 16.06 24.37
CA THR A 125 8.09 17.10 23.77
C THR A 125 9.03 16.47 22.72
N ILE A 126 8.57 16.44 21.46
CA ILE A 126 9.22 15.72 20.36
C ILE A 126 9.64 16.71 19.28
N SER A 127 10.90 16.70 18.87
CA SER A 127 11.39 17.53 17.76
C SER A 127 10.81 17.05 16.41
N ASP A 128 10.99 17.85 15.36
CA ASP A 128 10.52 17.45 14.03
C ASP A 128 11.36 16.29 13.48
N GLU A 129 12.67 16.27 13.75
CA GLU A 129 13.57 15.20 13.36
C GLU A 129 13.23 13.88 14.08
N GLU A 130 12.91 13.94 15.37
CA GLU A 130 12.46 12.78 16.14
C GLU A 130 11.12 12.27 15.63
N PHE A 131 10.21 13.17 15.27
CA PHE A 131 8.91 12.79 14.69
C PHE A 131 9.05 12.13 13.32
N ASP A 132 9.94 12.64 12.46
CA ASP A 132 10.24 12.02 11.18
C ASP A 132 10.90 10.63 11.35
N ALA A 133 11.75 10.46 12.35
CA ALA A 133 12.31 9.15 12.68
C ALA A 133 11.22 8.14 13.10
N ILE A 134 10.21 8.59 13.88
CA ILE A 134 9.06 7.76 14.25
C ILE A 134 8.22 7.39 13.01
N LYS A 135 7.98 8.34 12.10
CA LYS A 135 7.28 8.07 10.84
C LYS A 135 8.01 7.03 10.01
N HIS A 136 9.32 7.18 9.83
CA HIS A 136 10.14 6.21 9.10
C HIS A 136 10.12 4.81 9.72
N HIS A 137 10.00 4.72 11.04
CA HIS A 137 9.86 3.44 11.73
C HIS A 137 8.50 2.80 11.48
N CYS A 138 7.43 3.61 11.40
CA CYS A 138 6.05 3.12 11.26
C CYS A 138 5.61 2.89 9.80
N ILE A 139 6.27 3.51 8.83
CA ILE A 139 5.87 3.48 7.41
C ILE A 139 6.82 2.55 6.64
N ASN A 140 6.26 1.51 6.06
CA ASN A 140 7.00 0.70 5.08
C ASN A 140 6.74 1.26 3.67
N PRO A 141 7.72 1.90 3.01
CA PRO A 141 7.52 2.56 1.71
C PRO A 141 7.21 1.58 0.56
N VAL A 142 7.33 0.28 0.78
CA VAL A 142 7.01 -0.75 -0.22
C VAL A 142 5.51 -0.98 -0.33
N ASP A 143 4.77 -0.85 0.77
CA ASP A 143 3.33 -1.15 0.82
C ASP A 143 2.46 0.00 1.32
N SER A 144 3.04 1.00 1.97
CA SER A 144 2.30 2.06 2.64
C SER A 144 2.92 3.44 2.48
N ARG A 145 2.12 4.45 2.77
CA ARG A 145 2.52 5.86 2.73
C ARG A 145 1.82 6.68 3.81
N GLU A 146 2.38 7.84 4.11
CA GLU A 146 1.69 8.84 4.91
C GLU A 146 0.50 9.43 4.13
N THR A 147 -0.61 9.62 4.82
CA THR A 147 -1.81 10.32 4.30
C THR A 147 -2.27 11.38 5.30
N GLY A 148 -2.98 12.40 4.80
CA GLY A 148 -3.47 13.48 5.63
C GLY A 148 -4.70 13.10 6.48
N LEU A 149 -5.02 13.98 7.45
CA LEU A 149 -6.25 13.88 8.24
C LEU A 149 -7.48 14.40 7.49
N GLN A 150 -7.29 15.08 6.38
CA GLN A 150 -8.40 15.60 5.59
C GLN A 150 -9.22 14.45 5.00
N LYS A 151 -10.54 14.53 5.15
CA LYS A 151 -11.46 13.55 4.60
C LYS A 151 -11.61 13.77 3.09
N PRO A 152 -11.45 12.73 2.24
CA PRO A 152 -11.66 12.86 0.80
C PRO A 152 -13.14 13.11 0.49
N GLU A 153 -13.43 13.68 -0.67
CA GLU A 153 -14.80 13.87 -1.14
C GLU A 153 -15.42 12.55 -1.59
N THR A 154 -14.64 11.65 -2.14
CA THR A 154 -15.03 10.29 -2.57
C THR A 154 -13.87 9.31 -2.39
N LEU A 155 -14.21 8.05 -2.19
CA LEU A 155 -13.27 6.91 -2.15
C LEU A 155 -13.11 6.24 -3.52
N VAL A 156 -13.94 6.61 -4.48
CA VAL A 156 -13.84 6.10 -5.85
C VAL A 156 -12.55 6.60 -6.47
N THR A 157 -11.67 5.68 -6.86
CA THR A 157 -10.45 6.02 -7.59
C THR A 157 -10.73 5.92 -9.07
N VAL A 158 -10.57 7.04 -9.77
CA VAL A 158 -10.60 7.06 -11.24
C VAL A 158 -9.15 6.95 -11.72
N PHE A 159 -8.84 5.88 -12.40
CA PHE A 159 -7.53 5.71 -13.04
C PHE A 159 -7.60 6.25 -14.47
N PRO A 160 -6.55 6.90 -14.96
CA PRO A 160 -6.46 7.22 -16.37
C PRO A 160 -6.45 5.92 -17.19
N GLU A 161 -6.99 5.98 -18.40
CA GLU A 161 -6.88 4.86 -19.32
C GLU A 161 -5.41 4.54 -19.57
N PRO A 162 -4.98 3.28 -19.44
CA PRO A 162 -3.59 2.92 -19.63
C PRO A 162 -3.17 3.16 -21.09
N GLU A 163 -1.93 3.56 -21.30
CA GLU A 163 -1.35 3.63 -22.63
C GLU A 163 -1.28 2.25 -23.28
N ASP A 164 -1.39 2.21 -24.61
CA ASP A 164 -1.18 0.98 -25.37
C ASP A 164 0.22 0.42 -25.12
N VAL A 165 0.33 -0.92 -25.21
CA VAL A 165 1.61 -1.60 -25.02
C VAL A 165 2.61 -1.15 -26.10
N LYS A 166 3.73 -0.58 -25.67
CA LYS A 166 4.79 -0.11 -26.54
C LYS A 166 5.39 -1.26 -27.35
N ILE A 167 5.47 -1.11 -28.66
CA ILE A 167 6.24 -1.95 -29.56
C ILE A 167 7.63 -1.32 -29.75
N PHE A 168 8.67 -2.13 -29.82
CA PHE A 168 10.03 -1.65 -30.09
C PHE A 168 10.28 -1.65 -31.59
N ASP A 169 9.76 -0.63 -32.28
CA ASP A 169 9.91 -0.52 -33.73
C ASP A 169 11.39 -0.57 -34.17
N GLY A 170 11.68 -1.44 -35.13
CA GLY A 170 13.04 -1.62 -35.65
C GLY A 170 13.97 -2.50 -34.80
N PHE A 171 13.47 -3.06 -33.71
CA PHE A 171 14.27 -3.90 -32.77
C PHE A 171 15.04 -5.00 -33.50
N LYS A 172 14.39 -5.74 -34.38
CA LYS A 172 14.98 -6.87 -35.11
C LYS A 172 16.16 -6.50 -36.01
N GLU A 173 16.22 -5.25 -36.48
CA GLU A 173 17.29 -4.73 -37.34
C GLU A 173 18.24 -3.77 -36.61
N MET A 174 18.07 -3.58 -35.30
CA MET A 174 18.82 -2.62 -34.51
C MET A 174 20.30 -3.00 -34.45
N PRO A 175 21.22 -2.08 -34.72
CA PRO A 175 22.65 -2.32 -34.54
C PRO A 175 23.02 -2.62 -33.10
N GLU A 176 24.11 -3.35 -32.88
CA GLU A 176 24.52 -3.77 -31.52
C GLU A 176 24.70 -2.59 -30.55
N ALA A 177 25.18 -1.45 -31.02
CA ALA A 177 25.36 -0.28 -30.17
C ALA A 177 24.01 0.27 -29.65
N GLU A 178 23.02 0.43 -30.54
CA GLU A 178 21.67 0.88 -30.19
C GLU A 178 20.94 -0.17 -29.34
N LEU A 179 21.12 -1.44 -29.66
CA LEU A 179 20.59 -2.54 -28.88
C LEU A 179 21.14 -2.55 -27.44
N LYS A 180 22.42 -2.22 -27.28
CA LYS A 180 23.06 -2.10 -25.95
C LYS A 180 22.50 -0.91 -25.17
N GLU A 181 22.31 0.24 -25.82
CA GLU A 181 21.69 1.41 -25.18
C GLU A 181 20.25 1.11 -24.73
N LEU A 182 19.48 0.43 -25.57
CA LEU A 182 18.13 0.00 -25.22
C LEU A 182 18.15 -0.96 -24.02
N TYR A 183 19.02 -1.97 -24.03
CA TYR A 183 19.20 -2.91 -22.93
C TYR A 183 19.50 -2.21 -21.61
N ASP A 184 20.47 -1.28 -21.62
CA ASP A 184 20.88 -0.54 -20.43
C ASP A 184 19.72 0.36 -19.90
N SER A 185 18.91 0.92 -20.81
CA SER A 185 17.76 1.75 -20.43
C SER A 185 16.61 0.97 -19.79
N LEU A 186 16.47 -0.32 -20.11
CA LEU A 186 15.38 -1.17 -19.63
C LEU A 186 15.66 -1.78 -18.25
N ASN A 187 16.89 -1.74 -17.76
CA ASN A 187 17.32 -2.32 -16.50
C ASN A 187 16.83 -3.77 -16.32
N LEU A 188 17.22 -4.63 -17.26
CA LEU A 188 16.81 -6.02 -17.33
C LEU A 188 17.68 -6.92 -16.42
N ALA A 189 17.09 -7.99 -15.90
CA ALA A 189 17.78 -9.01 -15.11
C ALA A 189 18.55 -10.01 -15.99
N MET A 190 18.10 -10.23 -17.24
CA MET A 190 18.80 -11.09 -18.21
C MET A 190 20.15 -10.50 -18.63
N THR A 191 21.03 -11.33 -19.18
CA THR A 191 22.31 -10.84 -19.72
C THR A 191 22.13 -10.18 -21.10
N PHE A 192 23.09 -9.32 -21.49
CA PHE A 192 23.07 -8.75 -22.84
C PHE A 192 23.14 -9.81 -23.96
N LYS A 193 23.79 -10.95 -23.72
CA LYS A 193 23.81 -12.07 -24.67
C LYS A 193 22.43 -12.70 -24.86
N ASP A 194 21.67 -12.82 -23.80
CA ASP A 194 20.28 -13.30 -23.87
C ASP A 194 19.43 -12.32 -24.67
N PHE A 195 19.63 -11.02 -24.47
CA PHE A 195 18.91 -9.98 -25.21
C PHE A 195 19.26 -9.99 -26.72
N GLN A 196 20.52 -10.21 -27.07
CA GLN A 196 20.95 -10.44 -28.46
C GLN A 196 20.32 -11.71 -29.07
N HIS A 197 20.19 -12.78 -28.28
CA HIS A 197 19.54 -14.01 -28.73
C HIS A 197 18.05 -13.77 -28.98
N ILE A 198 17.38 -13.00 -28.11
CA ILE A 198 15.99 -12.58 -28.30
C ILE A 198 15.84 -11.77 -29.60
N GLN A 199 16.73 -10.81 -29.87
CA GLN A 199 16.72 -10.07 -31.12
C GLN A 199 16.81 -11.01 -32.33
N HIS A 200 17.75 -11.96 -32.30
CA HIS A 200 17.89 -12.94 -33.36
C HIS A 200 16.63 -13.77 -33.59
N TYR A 201 15.98 -14.23 -32.50
CA TYR A 201 14.74 -14.97 -32.59
C TYR A 201 13.60 -14.15 -33.22
N PHE A 202 13.40 -12.91 -32.80
CA PHE A 202 12.39 -12.03 -33.38
C PHE A 202 12.68 -11.70 -34.84
N LYS A 203 13.95 -11.65 -35.24
CA LYS A 203 14.36 -11.42 -36.62
C LYS A 203 14.11 -12.65 -37.52
N GLU A 204 14.57 -13.83 -37.12
CA GLU A 204 14.61 -15.02 -37.98
C GLU A 204 13.30 -15.85 -37.89
N GLU A 205 12.75 -16.00 -36.71
CA GLU A 205 11.57 -16.85 -36.46
C GLU A 205 10.27 -16.06 -36.50
N GLU A 206 10.13 -15.07 -35.61
CA GLU A 206 8.89 -14.28 -35.48
C GLU A 206 8.69 -13.27 -36.62
N LYS A 207 9.77 -12.76 -37.21
CA LYS A 207 9.80 -11.77 -38.32
C LYS A 207 9.03 -10.48 -38.04
N ARG A 208 8.89 -10.12 -36.76
CA ARG A 208 8.23 -8.94 -36.28
C ARG A 208 9.01 -8.32 -35.12
N ASP A 209 8.70 -7.09 -34.75
CA ASP A 209 9.26 -6.46 -33.58
C ASP A 209 8.52 -6.89 -32.31
N PRO A 210 9.20 -7.02 -31.14
CA PRO A 210 8.58 -7.37 -29.89
C PRO A 210 7.88 -6.19 -29.22
N SER A 211 6.89 -6.52 -28.39
CA SER A 211 6.32 -5.57 -27.45
C SER A 211 7.14 -5.49 -26.16
N MET A 212 7.00 -4.40 -25.41
CA MET A 212 7.55 -4.25 -24.06
C MET A 212 7.16 -5.42 -23.15
N THR A 213 5.91 -5.86 -23.24
CA THR A 213 5.39 -6.98 -22.43
C THR A 213 6.15 -8.27 -22.74
N GLU A 214 6.40 -8.58 -24.01
CA GLU A 214 7.16 -9.79 -24.39
C GLU A 214 8.59 -9.74 -23.85
N ILE A 215 9.28 -8.62 -23.99
CA ILE A 215 10.62 -8.44 -23.42
C ILE A 215 10.60 -8.60 -21.90
N ARG A 216 9.65 -8.03 -21.18
CA ARG A 216 9.54 -8.15 -19.72
C ARG A 216 9.19 -9.58 -19.27
N VAL A 217 8.34 -10.28 -20.01
CA VAL A 217 8.01 -11.68 -19.72
C VAL A 217 9.23 -12.58 -19.89
N LEU A 218 10.00 -12.41 -21.00
CA LEU A 218 11.24 -13.14 -21.24
C LEU A 218 12.30 -12.84 -20.17
N ASP A 219 12.44 -11.58 -19.77
CA ASP A 219 13.34 -11.17 -18.69
C ASP A 219 13.00 -11.85 -17.37
N THR A 220 11.71 -11.83 -16.99
CA THR A 220 11.23 -12.50 -15.77
C THR A 220 11.47 -14.00 -15.81
N TYR A 221 11.20 -14.64 -16.95
CA TYR A 221 11.38 -16.07 -17.12
C TYR A 221 12.86 -16.48 -17.02
N LEU A 222 13.75 -15.75 -17.66
CA LEU A 222 15.20 -15.98 -17.59
C LEU A 222 15.75 -15.71 -16.18
N SER A 223 15.26 -14.69 -15.50
CA SER A 223 15.58 -14.44 -14.09
C SER A 223 15.22 -15.62 -13.19
N LEU A 224 14.02 -16.20 -13.36
CA LEU A 224 13.61 -17.38 -12.60
C LEU A 224 14.53 -18.59 -12.86
N ILE A 225 14.88 -18.85 -14.11
CA ILE A 225 15.72 -20.01 -14.48
C ILE A 225 17.15 -19.86 -13.94
N HIS A 226 17.77 -18.68 -14.07
CA HIS A 226 19.19 -18.48 -13.80
C HIS A 226 19.48 -18.03 -12.37
N ILE A 227 18.56 -17.35 -11.71
CA ILE A 227 18.78 -16.72 -10.39
C ILE A 227 18.01 -17.45 -9.29
N SER A 228 16.73 -17.74 -9.50
CA SER A 228 15.85 -18.26 -8.45
C SER A 228 15.80 -19.78 -8.34
N GLU A 229 16.21 -20.52 -9.38
CA GLU A 229 16.21 -22.00 -9.43
C GLU A 229 17.59 -22.68 -9.56
N PRO A 230 18.73 -22.07 -9.20
CA PRO A 230 20.04 -22.70 -9.37
C PRO A 230 20.24 -23.96 -8.52
N THR A 231 19.40 -24.20 -7.51
CA THR A 231 19.49 -25.34 -6.60
C THR A 231 18.73 -26.58 -7.06
N ARG A 232 17.83 -26.45 -8.03
CA ARG A 232 17.01 -27.57 -8.51
C ARG A 232 17.81 -28.64 -9.27
N HIS A 233 18.99 -28.30 -9.77
CA HIS A 233 19.87 -29.21 -10.50
C HIS A 233 20.91 -29.91 -9.63
N SER A 234 20.92 -29.68 -8.31
CA SER A 234 21.90 -30.28 -7.40
C SER A 234 21.36 -31.52 -6.64
N LEU A 235 20.18 -31.99 -6.99
CA LEU A 235 19.57 -33.23 -6.50
C LEU A 235 19.47 -34.23 -7.65
#